data_eb6d36263590ae9052422e6b7b9a0664
#
_entry.id   eb6d36263590ae9052422e6b7b9a0664
#
_cell.length_a   1.000
_cell.length_b   1.000
_cell.length_c   1.000
_cell.angle_alpha   90.00
_cell.angle_beta   90.00
_cell.angle_gamma   90.00
#
_symmetry.space_group_name_H-M   'P 1'
#
loop_
_entity.id
_entity.type
_entity.pdbx_description
1 polymer ?
#
loop_
_entity_poly.entity_id
_entity_poly.type
_entity_poly.pdbx_seq_one_letter_code
_entity_poly.pdbx_strand_id
1 'polypeptide(L)'
;MSGNSSVRVVPFASIVASATFNTLILLLTLVGNSLVCFNVYYFPRLRKPTNYLIVSLAVSDLLVGAFSLPFRIAQTVNGERFPESLGLAGCRFWIWVDMLCCGASIFNLVSISIERLMAVKWPLRHRTKMTSKRAFLMILLVWISALLVAFLAFVKWSGREIVVIAPQCGVASRAYVTVVAFAGFFVPLAVLLCNYACILKTAIGRARQVQKDKDANAVSFTSKRGTNKADTTGTPATPSKDISIGINRCVDPLADSHRPTKSTRLRSMRQLKATKTIAIVLGVFIFSWFPFFVLHLTFNYCTDCFSF
;
A
#
# COMPACT_ATOMS: atom_id res chain seq x y z
N MET A 1 6.97 49.53 -17.53
CA MET A 1 8.01 48.92 -16.68
C MET A 1 8.27 47.55 -17.24
N SER A 2 9.36 47.42 -17.98
CA SER A 2 9.78 46.19 -18.64
C SER A 2 10.40 45.27 -17.60
N GLY A 3 9.62 44.29 -17.12
CA GLY A 3 10.13 43.27 -16.23
C GLY A 3 11.03 42.33 -17.01
N ASN A 4 12.31 42.43 -16.76
CA ASN A 4 13.36 41.53 -17.26
C ASN A 4 13.12 40.14 -16.66
N SER A 5 12.33 39.30 -17.34
CA SER A 5 12.16 37.89 -17.00
C SER A 5 13.50 37.20 -17.30
N SER A 6 14.39 37.15 -16.31
CA SER A 6 15.62 36.35 -16.42
C SER A 6 15.20 34.90 -16.63
N VAL A 7 15.32 34.41 -17.86
CA VAL A 7 15.12 33.00 -18.19
C VAL A 7 16.19 32.24 -17.41
N ARG A 8 15.77 31.54 -16.35
CA ARG A 8 16.67 30.65 -15.60
C ARG A 8 17.15 29.54 -16.55
N VAL A 9 18.39 29.64 -16.96
CA VAL A 9 19.03 28.59 -17.77
C VAL A 9 19.27 27.40 -16.85
N VAL A 10 18.51 26.33 -17.06
CA VAL A 10 18.70 25.08 -16.31
C VAL A 10 20.07 24.48 -16.72
N PRO A 11 20.95 24.15 -15.77
CA PRO A 11 22.26 23.56 -16.10
C PRO A 11 22.09 22.24 -16.87
N PHE A 12 22.87 22.05 -17.93
CA PHE A 12 22.78 20.82 -18.75
C PHE A 12 22.95 19.54 -17.93
N ALA A 13 23.87 19.54 -16.96
CA ALA A 13 24.05 18.40 -16.05
C ALA A 13 22.77 18.02 -15.27
N SER A 14 21.98 19.00 -14.83
CA SER A 14 20.72 18.74 -14.11
C SER A 14 19.64 18.18 -15.04
N ILE A 15 19.58 18.62 -16.29
CA ILE A 15 18.69 18.07 -17.31
C ILE A 15 19.02 16.59 -17.55
N VAL A 16 20.30 16.28 -17.78
CA VAL A 16 20.76 14.90 -18.02
C VAL A 16 20.48 14.02 -16.81
N ALA A 17 20.80 14.47 -15.60
CA ALA A 17 20.56 13.72 -14.37
C ALA A 17 19.06 13.43 -14.16
N SER A 18 18.20 14.44 -14.32
CA SER A 18 16.74 14.29 -14.17
C SER A 18 16.14 13.40 -15.25
N ALA A 19 16.55 13.55 -16.51
CA ALA A 19 16.08 12.72 -17.62
C ALA A 19 16.48 11.25 -17.41
N THR A 20 17.74 10.99 -17.03
CA THR A 20 18.24 9.64 -16.74
C THR A 20 17.48 9.01 -15.59
N PHE A 21 17.27 9.75 -14.50
CA PHE A 21 16.51 9.28 -13.33
C PHE A 21 15.07 8.93 -13.71
N ASN A 22 14.35 9.80 -14.42
CA ASN A 22 12.99 9.57 -14.88
C ASN A 22 12.90 8.36 -15.84
N THR A 23 13.89 8.19 -16.73
CA THR A 23 13.96 7.05 -17.65
C THR A 23 14.18 5.74 -16.89
N LEU A 24 15.02 5.72 -15.87
CA LEU A 24 15.23 4.55 -15.02
C LEU A 24 13.94 4.18 -14.28
N ILE A 25 13.23 5.16 -13.71
CA ILE A 25 11.93 4.94 -13.06
C ILE A 25 10.92 4.38 -14.08
N LEU A 26 10.86 4.92 -15.28
CA LEU A 26 9.99 4.44 -16.36
C LEU A 26 10.23 2.95 -16.62
N LEU A 27 11.48 2.55 -16.84
CA LEU A 27 11.83 1.15 -17.13
C LEU A 27 11.48 0.23 -15.95
N LEU A 28 11.82 0.61 -14.72
CA LEU A 28 11.50 -0.17 -13.53
C LEU A 28 9.98 -0.30 -13.33
N THR A 29 9.22 0.76 -13.60
CA THR A 29 7.76 0.77 -13.51
C THR A 29 7.14 -0.16 -14.54
N LEU A 30 7.55 -0.07 -15.80
CA LEU A 30 7.04 -0.92 -16.87
C LEU A 30 7.38 -2.40 -16.63
N VAL A 31 8.63 -2.73 -16.33
CA VAL A 31 9.06 -4.11 -16.10
C VAL A 31 8.41 -4.68 -14.84
N GLY A 32 8.50 -3.97 -13.72
CA GLY A 32 7.99 -4.45 -12.43
C GLY A 32 6.49 -4.71 -12.44
N ASN A 33 5.70 -3.76 -12.94
CA ASN A 33 4.24 -3.90 -12.94
C ASN A 33 3.74 -4.86 -14.03
N SER A 34 4.43 -4.96 -15.18
CA SER A 34 4.15 -6.00 -16.18
C SER A 34 4.35 -7.40 -15.60
N LEU A 35 5.43 -7.62 -14.82
CA LEU A 35 5.67 -8.90 -14.15
C LEU A 35 4.57 -9.23 -13.13
N VAL A 36 4.05 -8.25 -12.41
CA VAL A 36 2.91 -8.45 -11.49
C VAL A 36 1.67 -8.93 -12.26
N CYS A 37 1.30 -8.23 -13.32
CA CYS A 37 0.16 -8.60 -14.17
C CYS A 37 0.34 -9.99 -14.79
N PHE A 38 1.52 -10.25 -15.37
CA PHE A 38 1.85 -11.52 -15.99
C PHE A 38 1.77 -12.69 -15.00
N ASN A 39 2.33 -12.55 -13.79
CA ASN A 39 2.30 -13.60 -12.79
C ASN A 39 0.86 -13.97 -12.38
N VAL A 40 -0.02 -13.00 -12.18
CA VAL A 40 -1.42 -13.28 -11.83
C VAL A 40 -2.18 -13.89 -13.01
N TYR A 41 -1.86 -13.47 -14.23
CA TYR A 41 -2.45 -14.05 -15.44
C TYR A 41 -1.99 -15.50 -15.64
N TYR A 42 -0.70 -15.78 -15.54
CA TYR A 42 -0.10 -17.09 -15.85
C TYR A 42 -0.37 -18.13 -14.76
N PHE A 43 -0.30 -17.74 -13.46
CA PHE A 43 -0.47 -18.69 -12.35
C PHE A 43 -1.89 -18.66 -11.76
N PRO A 44 -2.77 -19.66 -12.03
CA PRO A 44 -4.14 -19.69 -11.51
C PRO A 44 -4.22 -19.64 -9.98
N ARG A 45 -3.19 -20.14 -9.29
CA ARG A 45 -3.10 -20.09 -7.81
C ARG A 45 -3.05 -18.66 -7.25
N LEU A 46 -2.64 -17.68 -8.07
CA LEU A 46 -2.58 -16.26 -7.72
C LEU A 46 -3.88 -15.50 -8.04
N ARG A 47 -4.85 -16.11 -8.73
CA ARG A 47 -6.16 -15.50 -9.07
C ARG A 47 -7.09 -15.46 -7.85
N LYS A 48 -6.69 -14.69 -6.82
CA LYS A 48 -7.47 -14.47 -5.60
C LYS A 48 -8.05 -13.06 -5.59
N PRO A 49 -9.22 -12.82 -4.94
CA PRO A 49 -9.83 -11.49 -4.89
C PRO A 49 -8.87 -10.37 -4.45
N THR A 50 -8.05 -10.62 -3.45
CA THR A 50 -7.02 -9.70 -2.97
C THR A 50 -6.00 -9.32 -4.03
N ASN A 51 -5.59 -10.29 -4.88
CA ASN A 51 -4.58 -10.05 -5.90
C ASN A 51 -5.14 -9.23 -7.09
N TYR A 52 -6.45 -9.20 -7.31
CA TYR A 52 -7.06 -8.32 -8.30
C TYR A 52 -6.88 -6.84 -7.96
N LEU A 53 -6.89 -6.47 -6.66
CA LEU A 53 -6.56 -5.11 -6.22
C LEU A 53 -5.08 -4.76 -6.53
N ILE A 54 -4.18 -5.73 -6.35
CA ILE A 54 -2.75 -5.55 -6.68
C ILE A 54 -2.55 -5.40 -8.20
N VAL A 55 -3.30 -6.16 -9.02
CA VAL A 55 -3.29 -5.99 -10.48
C VAL A 55 -3.85 -4.63 -10.87
N SER A 56 -4.93 -4.15 -10.24
CA SER A 56 -5.46 -2.82 -10.49
C SER A 56 -4.44 -1.71 -10.19
N LEU A 57 -3.68 -1.85 -9.10
CA LEU A 57 -2.55 -0.96 -8.78
C LEU A 57 -1.46 -1.04 -9.87
N ALA A 58 -1.06 -2.24 -10.26
CA ALA A 58 -0.05 -2.42 -11.30
C ALA A 58 -0.49 -1.83 -12.65
N VAL A 59 -1.78 -1.91 -13.00
CA VAL A 59 -2.34 -1.28 -14.21
C VAL A 59 -2.26 0.24 -14.12
N SER A 60 -2.64 0.86 -12.99
CA SER A 60 -2.51 2.31 -12.83
C SER A 60 -1.04 2.77 -12.95
N ASP A 61 -0.09 2.02 -12.39
CA ASP A 61 1.33 2.32 -12.48
C ASP A 61 1.87 2.12 -13.91
N LEU A 62 1.39 1.12 -14.66
CA LEU A 62 1.71 0.94 -16.07
C LEU A 62 1.22 2.12 -16.92
N LEU A 63 0.05 2.67 -16.60
CA LEU A 63 -0.48 3.86 -17.29
C LEU A 63 0.35 5.10 -16.97
N VAL A 64 0.84 5.28 -15.72
CA VAL A 64 1.82 6.31 -15.38
C VAL A 64 3.08 6.16 -16.24
N GLY A 65 3.62 4.94 -16.31
CA GLY A 65 4.80 4.65 -17.12
C GLY A 65 4.59 4.88 -18.61
N ALA A 66 3.42 4.51 -19.16
CA ALA A 66 3.15 4.61 -20.58
C ALA A 66 2.80 6.04 -21.05
N PHE A 67 2.15 6.82 -20.20
CA PHE A 67 1.62 8.13 -20.59
C PHE A 67 2.21 9.30 -19.81
N SER A 68 2.29 9.26 -18.47
CA SER A 68 2.73 10.41 -17.69
C SER A 68 4.25 10.63 -17.77
N LEU A 69 5.04 9.59 -17.54
CA LEU A 69 6.51 9.70 -17.52
C LEU A 69 7.14 10.09 -18.87
N PRO A 70 6.67 9.63 -20.05
CA PRO A 70 7.21 10.10 -21.32
C PRO A 70 7.05 11.61 -21.54
N PHE A 71 5.89 12.17 -21.19
CA PHE A 71 5.68 13.63 -21.25
C PHE A 71 6.58 14.37 -20.27
N ARG A 72 6.77 13.83 -19.06
CA ARG A 72 7.70 14.41 -18.06
C ARG A 72 9.13 14.39 -18.56
N ILE A 73 9.59 13.30 -19.17
CA ILE A 73 10.92 13.20 -19.77
C ILE A 73 11.09 14.19 -20.91
N ALA A 74 10.10 14.28 -21.81
CA ALA A 74 10.12 15.23 -22.92
C ALA A 74 10.21 16.68 -22.43
N GLN A 75 9.46 17.05 -21.39
CA GLN A 75 9.52 18.37 -20.77
C GLN A 75 10.91 18.65 -20.17
N THR A 76 11.47 17.68 -19.43
CA THR A 76 12.80 17.81 -18.81
C THR A 76 13.90 18.00 -19.87
N VAL A 77 13.90 17.18 -20.93
CA VAL A 77 14.89 17.27 -22.03
C VAL A 77 14.76 18.61 -22.79
N ASN A 78 13.53 19.15 -22.87
CA ASN A 78 13.26 20.44 -23.51
C ASN A 78 13.53 21.66 -22.58
N GLY A 79 14.34 21.48 -21.55
CA GLY A 79 14.71 22.54 -20.60
C GLY A 79 13.57 22.99 -19.71
N GLU A 80 12.77 22.04 -19.22
CA GLU A 80 11.55 22.22 -18.41
C GLU A 80 10.44 23.00 -19.15
N ARG A 81 10.49 23.05 -20.49
CA ARG A 81 9.45 23.61 -21.33
C ARG A 81 8.55 22.52 -21.88
N PHE A 82 7.26 22.76 -21.88
CA PHE A 82 6.32 21.83 -22.52
C PHE A 82 6.48 21.89 -24.04
N PRO A 83 6.47 20.74 -24.76
CA PRO A 83 6.61 20.74 -26.22
C PRO A 83 5.53 21.56 -26.90
N GLU A 84 5.90 22.60 -27.66
CA GLU A 84 4.99 23.50 -28.35
C GLU A 84 4.10 22.77 -29.37
N SER A 85 4.63 21.71 -30.00
CA SER A 85 3.91 20.87 -30.95
C SER A 85 2.64 20.22 -30.39
N LEU A 86 2.58 20.01 -29.07
CA LEU A 86 1.43 19.40 -28.40
C LEU A 86 0.38 20.44 -27.97
N GLY A 87 0.76 21.70 -27.86
CA GLY A 87 -0.13 22.79 -27.51
C GLY A 87 -0.89 22.59 -26.18
N LEU A 88 -1.91 23.42 -25.97
CA LEU A 88 -2.73 23.39 -24.75
C LEU A 88 -3.51 22.07 -24.60
N ALA A 89 -3.95 21.47 -25.72
CA ALA A 89 -4.68 20.20 -25.69
C ALA A 89 -3.82 19.06 -25.15
N GLY A 90 -2.57 18.97 -25.60
CA GLY A 90 -1.61 17.98 -25.09
C GLY A 90 -1.26 18.20 -23.61
N CYS A 91 -1.11 19.47 -23.19
CA CYS A 91 -0.90 19.82 -21.78
C CYS A 91 -2.10 19.39 -20.91
N ARG A 92 -3.33 19.67 -21.31
CA ARG A 92 -4.55 19.26 -20.62
C ARG A 92 -4.66 17.74 -20.54
N PHE A 93 -4.41 17.06 -21.65
CA PHE A 93 -4.43 15.60 -21.71
C PHE A 93 -3.41 14.98 -20.74
N TRP A 94 -2.17 15.49 -20.75
CA TRP A 94 -1.13 15.01 -19.85
C TRP A 94 -1.51 15.18 -18.38
N ILE A 95 -1.94 16.37 -17.96
CA ILE A 95 -2.37 16.62 -16.58
C ILE A 95 -3.54 15.72 -16.19
N TRP A 96 -4.51 15.54 -17.09
CA TRP A 96 -5.65 14.65 -16.82
C TRP A 96 -5.24 13.20 -16.62
N VAL A 97 -4.40 12.64 -17.49
CA VAL A 97 -3.89 11.28 -17.37
C VAL A 97 -3.05 11.13 -16.10
N ASP A 98 -2.19 12.10 -15.81
CA ASP A 98 -1.35 12.10 -14.61
C ASP A 98 -2.20 12.08 -13.33
N MET A 99 -3.18 12.96 -13.23
CA MET A 99 -4.11 13.01 -12.09
C MET A 99 -4.95 11.73 -11.95
N LEU A 100 -5.43 11.19 -13.08
CA LEU A 100 -6.20 9.94 -13.11
C LEU A 100 -5.36 8.76 -12.59
N CYS A 101 -4.18 8.58 -13.14
CA CYS A 101 -3.34 7.41 -12.84
C CYS A 101 -2.74 7.49 -11.44
N CYS A 102 -2.24 8.65 -11.02
CA CYS A 102 -1.74 8.88 -9.67
C CYS A 102 -2.86 8.74 -8.63
N GLY A 103 -4.03 9.31 -8.90
CA GLY A 103 -5.21 9.15 -8.04
C GLY A 103 -5.63 7.68 -7.91
N ALA A 104 -5.69 6.96 -9.04
CA ALA A 104 -6.02 5.52 -9.04
C ALA A 104 -5.00 4.71 -8.22
N SER A 105 -3.68 4.99 -8.33
CA SER A 105 -2.65 4.31 -7.54
C SER A 105 -2.85 4.55 -6.04
N ILE A 106 -3.10 5.80 -5.61
CA ILE A 106 -3.34 6.13 -4.20
C ILE A 106 -4.60 5.44 -3.67
N PHE A 107 -5.72 5.50 -4.39
CA PHE A 107 -6.98 4.88 -3.96
C PHE A 107 -6.90 3.34 -3.99
N ASN A 108 -6.11 2.73 -4.89
CA ASN A 108 -5.80 1.31 -4.86
C ASN A 108 -5.03 0.94 -3.58
N LEU A 109 -4.02 1.73 -3.17
CA LEU A 109 -3.29 1.51 -1.92
C LEU A 109 -4.23 1.58 -0.70
N VAL A 110 -5.14 2.55 -0.66
CA VAL A 110 -6.18 2.64 0.39
C VAL A 110 -7.05 1.38 0.41
N SER A 111 -7.55 0.95 -0.74
CA SER A 111 -8.38 -0.25 -0.86
C SER A 111 -7.65 -1.51 -0.42
N ILE A 112 -6.39 -1.67 -0.80
CA ILE A 112 -5.53 -2.77 -0.35
C ILE A 112 -5.33 -2.70 1.17
N SER A 113 -5.10 -1.51 1.74
CA SER A 113 -4.90 -1.35 3.19
C SER A 113 -6.16 -1.73 3.99
N ILE A 114 -7.34 -1.34 3.52
CA ILE A 114 -8.62 -1.71 4.12
C ILE A 114 -8.84 -3.24 4.05
N GLU A 115 -8.58 -3.84 2.90
CA GLU A 115 -8.66 -5.29 2.72
C GLU A 115 -7.72 -6.02 3.68
N ARG A 116 -6.49 -5.56 3.83
CA ARG A 116 -5.52 -6.12 4.77
C ARG A 116 -5.93 -5.95 6.22
N LEU A 117 -6.46 -4.80 6.59
CA LEU A 117 -7.00 -4.58 7.94
C LEU A 117 -8.13 -5.57 8.25
N MET A 118 -9.06 -5.77 7.31
CA MET A 118 -10.14 -6.76 7.46
C MET A 118 -9.59 -8.18 7.59
N ALA A 119 -8.59 -8.56 6.78
CA ALA A 119 -7.96 -9.88 6.81
C ALA A 119 -7.24 -10.14 8.13
N VAL A 120 -6.63 -9.13 8.72
CA VAL A 120 -5.93 -9.24 10.01
C VAL A 120 -6.94 -9.20 11.16
N LYS A 121 -7.87 -8.25 11.19
CA LYS A 121 -8.79 -8.05 12.33
C LYS A 121 -9.85 -9.15 12.43
N TRP A 122 -10.43 -9.57 11.29
CA TRP A 122 -11.51 -10.56 11.23
C TRP A 122 -11.23 -11.67 10.21
N PRO A 123 -10.28 -12.58 10.46
CA PRO A 123 -9.80 -13.54 9.46
C PRO A 123 -10.86 -14.52 8.96
N LEU A 124 -11.79 -14.94 9.81
CA LEU A 124 -12.88 -15.85 9.43
C LEU A 124 -13.89 -15.14 8.55
N ARG A 125 -14.35 -13.96 8.98
CA ARG A 125 -15.31 -13.13 8.24
C ARG A 125 -14.72 -12.64 6.91
N HIS A 126 -13.43 -12.33 6.87
CA HIS A 126 -12.75 -11.94 5.63
C HIS A 126 -12.79 -13.07 4.59
N ARG A 127 -12.48 -14.31 5.00
CA ARG A 127 -12.47 -15.48 4.11
C ARG A 127 -13.83 -15.74 3.45
N THR A 128 -14.93 -15.52 4.14
CA THR A 128 -16.29 -15.71 3.62
C THR A 128 -16.80 -14.51 2.84
N LYS A 129 -16.38 -13.29 3.22
CA LYS A 129 -16.90 -12.05 2.64
C LYS A 129 -16.08 -11.50 1.48
N MET A 130 -14.76 -11.77 1.39
CA MET A 130 -13.93 -11.26 0.29
C MET A 130 -14.09 -12.15 -0.94
N THR A 131 -15.07 -11.82 -1.75
CA THR A 131 -15.38 -12.47 -3.03
C THR A 131 -14.81 -11.67 -4.21
N SER A 132 -14.67 -12.30 -5.38
CA SER A 132 -14.24 -11.62 -6.61
C SER A 132 -15.17 -10.44 -6.96
N LYS A 133 -16.48 -10.59 -6.79
CA LYS A 133 -17.46 -9.51 -7.03
C LYS A 133 -17.17 -8.27 -6.17
N ARG A 134 -16.81 -8.44 -4.89
CA ARG A 134 -16.44 -7.32 -4.00
C ARG A 134 -15.11 -6.69 -4.38
N ALA A 135 -14.11 -7.50 -4.77
CA ALA A 135 -12.85 -6.97 -5.27
C ALA A 135 -13.08 -6.10 -6.51
N PHE A 136 -13.87 -6.55 -7.48
CA PHE A 136 -14.23 -5.75 -8.67
C PHE A 136 -15.02 -4.49 -8.32
N LEU A 137 -15.94 -4.56 -7.36
CA LEU A 137 -16.65 -3.36 -6.88
C LEU A 137 -15.67 -2.35 -6.26
N MET A 138 -14.73 -2.79 -5.45
CA MET A 138 -13.69 -1.91 -4.88
C MET A 138 -12.83 -1.28 -5.98
N ILE A 139 -12.42 -2.06 -6.98
CA ILE A 139 -11.67 -1.55 -8.13
C ILE A 139 -12.50 -0.51 -8.91
N LEU A 140 -13.77 -0.79 -9.18
CA LEU A 140 -14.65 0.13 -9.85
C LEU A 140 -14.77 1.46 -9.09
N LEU A 141 -14.96 1.41 -7.76
CA LEU A 141 -15.02 2.60 -6.92
C LEU A 141 -13.70 3.39 -6.95
N VAL A 142 -12.56 2.71 -6.94
CA VAL A 142 -11.24 3.35 -7.08
C VAL A 142 -11.16 4.14 -8.39
N TRP A 143 -11.48 3.51 -9.53
CA TRP A 143 -11.37 4.16 -10.83
C TRP A 143 -12.38 5.29 -11.02
N ILE A 144 -13.62 5.13 -10.53
CA ILE A 144 -14.62 6.20 -10.54
C ILE A 144 -14.14 7.40 -9.70
N SER A 145 -13.62 7.16 -8.49
CA SER A 145 -13.10 8.23 -7.63
C SER A 145 -11.92 8.95 -8.26
N ALA A 146 -11.00 8.21 -8.89
CA ALA A 146 -9.86 8.79 -9.60
C ALA A 146 -10.30 9.62 -10.81
N LEU A 147 -11.29 9.14 -11.59
CA LEU A 147 -11.88 9.87 -12.71
C LEU A 147 -12.54 11.18 -12.24
N LEU A 148 -13.31 11.14 -11.15
CA LEU A 148 -13.95 12.36 -10.61
C LEU A 148 -12.90 13.40 -10.22
N VAL A 149 -11.83 13.00 -9.54
CA VAL A 149 -10.72 13.91 -9.17
C VAL A 149 -10.02 14.45 -10.42
N ALA A 150 -9.74 13.60 -11.41
CA ALA A 150 -9.10 14.01 -12.65
C ALA A 150 -9.98 15.00 -13.47
N PHE A 151 -11.29 14.79 -13.50
CA PHE A 151 -12.22 15.70 -14.18
C PHE A 151 -12.34 17.07 -13.52
N LEU A 152 -12.04 17.20 -12.23
CA LEU A 152 -11.98 18.51 -11.57
C LEU A 152 -10.96 19.46 -12.23
N ALA A 153 -9.96 18.93 -12.95
CA ALA A 153 -9.00 19.73 -13.71
C ALA A 153 -9.61 20.47 -14.90
N PHE A 154 -10.80 20.06 -15.36
CA PHE A 154 -11.51 20.71 -16.47
C PHE A 154 -12.58 21.73 -16.02
N VAL A 155 -12.89 21.76 -14.73
CA VAL A 155 -13.85 22.70 -14.16
C VAL A 155 -13.17 24.07 -13.97
N LYS A 156 -13.77 25.14 -14.48
CA LYS A 156 -13.27 26.50 -14.26
C LYS A 156 -13.49 26.91 -12.80
N TRP A 157 -12.41 27.14 -12.08
CA TRP A 157 -12.45 27.60 -10.70
C TRP A 157 -12.33 29.12 -10.68
N SER A 158 -13.30 29.78 -10.13
CA SER A 158 -13.37 31.27 -10.12
C SER A 158 -13.31 31.90 -11.51
N GLY A 159 -13.89 31.23 -12.51
CA GLY A 159 -13.96 31.72 -13.90
C GLY A 159 -12.65 31.71 -14.70
N ARG A 160 -11.56 31.19 -14.11
CA ARG A 160 -10.24 31.13 -14.78
C ARG A 160 -9.92 29.69 -15.23
N GLU A 161 -9.16 29.63 -16.33
CA GLU A 161 -8.59 28.35 -16.79
C GLU A 161 -7.63 27.80 -15.73
N ILE A 162 -7.70 26.46 -15.50
CA ILE A 162 -6.88 25.80 -14.50
C ILE A 162 -5.52 25.44 -15.09
N VAL A 163 -5.54 24.90 -16.31
CA VAL A 163 -4.34 24.41 -17.00
C VAL A 163 -3.80 25.50 -17.89
N VAL A 164 -2.54 25.85 -17.70
CA VAL A 164 -1.83 26.88 -18.45
C VAL A 164 -0.47 26.40 -18.93
N ILE A 165 -0.01 26.96 -20.05
CA ILE A 165 1.37 26.80 -20.54
C ILE A 165 2.03 28.17 -20.43
N ALA A 166 2.95 28.34 -19.45
CA ALA A 166 3.73 29.56 -19.34
C ALA A 166 4.94 29.42 -18.38
N PRO A 167 6.11 29.14 -18.78
CA PRO A 167 6.57 28.39 -19.96
C PRO A 167 6.37 26.87 -19.85
N GLN A 168 5.99 26.39 -18.68
CA GLN A 168 5.73 24.98 -18.35
C GLN A 168 4.24 24.69 -18.40
N CYS A 169 3.90 23.45 -18.76
CA CYS A 169 2.54 22.96 -18.56
C CYS A 169 2.29 22.76 -17.06
N GLY A 170 1.32 23.40 -16.52
CA GLY A 170 1.02 23.36 -15.10
C GLY A 170 -0.39 23.79 -14.75
N VAL A 171 -0.67 23.75 -13.46
CA VAL A 171 -1.97 24.13 -12.89
C VAL A 171 -1.84 25.47 -12.20
N ALA A 172 -2.62 26.47 -12.65
CA ALA A 172 -2.57 27.84 -12.13
C ALA A 172 -3.54 28.10 -10.96
N SER A 173 -4.52 27.23 -10.73
CA SER A 173 -5.54 27.48 -9.70
C SER A 173 -5.10 27.00 -8.32
N ARG A 174 -4.89 27.91 -7.38
CA ARG A 174 -4.56 27.60 -5.98
C ARG A 174 -5.63 26.73 -5.31
N ALA A 175 -6.91 27.07 -5.53
CA ALA A 175 -8.02 26.32 -4.96
C ALA A 175 -8.05 24.87 -5.45
N TYR A 176 -7.86 24.64 -6.75
CA TYR A 176 -7.76 23.29 -7.30
C TYR A 176 -6.60 22.50 -6.71
N VAL A 177 -5.38 23.06 -6.68
CA VAL A 177 -4.19 22.42 -6.10
C VAL A 177 -4.44 22.02 -4.64
N THR A 178 -5.08 22.90 -3.87
CA THR A 178 -5.42 22.62 -2.48
C THR A 178 -6.40 21.46 -2.35
N VAL A 179 -7.50 21.48 -3.11
CA VAL A 179 -8.51 20.42 -3.08
C VAL A 179 -7.90 19.07 -3.48
N VAL A 180 -7.11 19.03 -4.55
CA VAL A 180 -6.47 17.79 -5.02
C VAL A 180 -5.43 17.29 -4.02
N ALA A 181 -4.62 18.17 -3.42
CA ALA A 181 -3.65 17.79 -2.41
C ALA A 181 -4.34 17.18 -1.18
N PHE A 182 -5.40 17.81 -0.68
CA PHE A 182 -6.09 17.30 0.50
C PHE A 182 -6.92 16.05 0.18
N ALA A 183 -7.80 16.09 -0.82
CA ALA A 183 -8.69 14.97 -1.16
C ALA A 183 -7.95 13.81 -1.84
N GLY A 184 -6.97 14.10 -2.69
CA GLY A 184 -6.21 13.09 -3.45
C GLY A 184 -5.00 12.53 -2.72
N PHE A 185 -4.42 13.24 -1.75
CA PHE A 185 -3.20 12.77 -1.07
C PHE A 185 -3.32 12.75 0.46
N PHE A 186 -3.53 13.88 1.15
CA PHE A 186 -3.44 13.92 2.62
C PHE A 186 -4.52 13.09 3.32
N VAL A 187 -5.77 13.14 2.85
CA VAL A 187 -6.87 12.32 3.41
C VAL A 187 -6.64 10.83 3.17
N PRO A 188 -6.35 10.36 1.94
CA PRO A 188 -5.94 8.97 1.70
C PRO A 188 -4.73 8.54 2.53
N LEU A 189 -3.72 9.40 2.66
CA LEU A 189 -2.54 9.12 3.48
C LEU A 189 -2.91 8.92 4.96
N ALA A 190 -3.75 9.77 5.52
CA ALA A 190 -4.22 9.62 6.91
C ALA A 190 -4.96 8.29 7.11
N VAL A 191 -5.83 7.90 6.16
CA VAL A 191 -6.52 6.59 6.18
C VAL A 191 -5.51 5.44 6.11
N LEU A 192 -4.51 5.53 5.24
CA LEU A 192 -3.43 4.55 5.14
C LEU A 192 -2.69 4.39 6.47
N LEU A 193 -2.23 5.49 7.06
CA LEU A 193 -1.49 5.49 8.33
C LEU A 193 -2.34 4.90 9.47
N CYS A 194 -3.61 5.28 9.59
CA CYS A 194 -4.54 4.72 10.57
C CYS A 194 -4.73 3.20 10.39
N ASN A 195 -4.95 2.75 9.15
CA ASN A 195 -5.12 1.33 8.87
C ASN A 195 -3.85 0.54 9.23
N TYR A 196 -2.67 1.04 8.89
CA TYR A 196 -1.41 0.37 9.21
C TYR A 196 -1.11 0.37 10.71
N ALA A 197 -1.40 1.47 11.43
CA ALA A 197 -1.28 1.50 12.88
C ALA A 197 -2.19 0.43 13.54
N CYS A 198 -3.42 0.28 13.05
CA CYS A 198 -4.34 -0.75 13.52
C CYS A 198 -3.84 -2.17 13.20
N ILE A 199 -3.30 -2.40 11.99
CA ILE A 199 -2.72 -3.68 11.59
C ILE A 199 -1.54 -4.04 12.48
N LEU A 200 -0.61 -3.11 12.71
CA LEU A 200 0.56 -3.29 13.57
C LEU A 200 0.16 -3.60 15.01
N LYS A 201 -0.74 -2.82 15.61
CA LYS A 201 -1.25 -3.08 16.97
C LYS A 201 -1.83 -4.49 17.09
N THR A 202 -2.66 -4.90 16.14
CA THR A 202 -3.29 -6.23 16.13
C THR A 202 -2.25 -7.34 15.93
N ALA A 203 -1.27 -7.14 15.05
CA ALA A 203 -0.21 -8.11 14.76
C ALA A 203 0.72 -8.32 15.98
N ILE A 204 1.13 -7.21 16.63
CA ILE A 204 1.95 -7.24 17.86
C ILE A 204 1.17 -7.91 19.00
N GLY A 205 -0.11 -7.57 19.19
CA GLY A 205 -0.96 -8.18 20.21
C GLY A 205 -1.03 -9.70 20.07
N ARG A 206 -1.25 -10.19 18.84
CA ARG A 206 -1.27 -11.63 18.56
C ARG A 206 0.10 -12.32 18.77
N ALA A 207 1.19 -11.65 18.38
CA ALA A 207 2.53 -12.18 18.58
C ALA A 207 2.84 -12.34 20.09
N ARG A 208 2.47 -11.34 20.91
CA ARG A 208 2.60 -11.40 22.37
C ARG A 208 1.75 -12.50 22.99
N GLN A 209 0.50 -12.70 22.51
CA GLN A 209 -0.35 -13.78 22.98
C GLN A 209 0.28 -15.15 22.71
N VAL A 210 0.74 -15.40 21.47
CA VAL A 210 1.42 -16.64 21.09
C VAL A 210 2.68 -16.88 21.93
N GLN A 211 3.41 -15.83 22.32
CA GLN A 211 4.58 -15.97 23.18
C GLN A 211 4.17 -16.34 24.61
N LYS A 212 3.18 -15.68 25.19
CA LYS A 212 2.66 -16.02 26.53
C LYS A 212 2.17 -17.47 26.60
N ASP A 213 1.47 -17.94 25.56
CA ASP A 213 0.99 -19.33 25.48
C ASP A 213 2.14 -20.34 25.40
N LYS A 214 3.27 -19.96 24.79
CA LYS A 214 4.48 -20.80 24.78
C LYS A 214 5.13 -20.88 26.16
N ASP A 215 5.29 -19.73 26.81
CA ASP A 215 5.94 -19.65 28.12
C ASP A 215 5.12 -20.40 29.17
N ALA A 216 3.79 -20.29 29.14
CA ALA A 216 2.89 -21.07 30.01
C ALA A 216 2.99 -22.58 29.75
N ASN A 217 3.09 -23.02 28.49
CA ASN A 217 3.26 -24.44 28.16
C ASN A 217 4.66 -24.99 28.56
N ALA A 218 5.71 -24.17 28.46
CA ALA A 218 7.06 -24.54 28.89
C ALA A 218 7.10 -24.79 30.40
N VAL A 219 6.47 -23.90 31.18
CA VAL A 219 6.38 -24.04 32.66
C VAL A 219 5.57 -25.30 33.03
N SER A 220 4.45 -25.57 32.34
CA SER A 220 3.65 -26.78 32.59
C SER A 220 4.40 -28.09 32.27
N PHE A 221 5.28 -28.08 31.28
CA PHE A 221 6.08 -29.25 30.90
C PHE A 221 7.21 -29.53 31.89
N THR A 222 7.85 -28.49 32.44
CA THR A 222 8.86 -28.60 33.49
C THR A 222 8.26 -29.10 34.81
N SER A 223 7.05 -28.63 35.16
CA SER A 223 6.34 -29.09 36.38
C SER A 223 5.99 -30.58 36.32
N LYS A 224 5.53 -31.10 35.18
CA LYS A 224 5.23 -32.52 35.00
C LYS A 224 6.46 -33.42 34.99
N ARG A 225 7.64 -32.91 34.65
CA ARG A 225 8.88 -33.66 34.64
C ARG A 225 9.52 -33.78 36.06
N GLY A 226 9.19 -32.81 36.93
CA GLY A 226 9.65 -32.80 38.32
C GLY A 226 8.91 -33.82 39.21
N THR A 227 7.64 -34.09 38.94
CA THR A 227 6.80 -35.02 39.75
C THR A 227 7.06 -36.48 39.42
N ASN A 228 7.62 -36.84 38.27
CA ASN A 228 7.96 -38.23 37.90
C ASN A 228 9.35 -38.69 38.35
N LYS A 229 10.10 -37.87 39.10
CA LYS A 229 11.47 -38.22 39.56
C LYS A 229 11.56 -38.53 41.05
N ALA A 230 10.42 -38.50 41.76
CA ALA A 230 10.40 -38.66 43.23
C ALA A 230 9.86 -40.02 43.75
N ASP A 231 9.60 -41.00 42.84
CA ASP A 231 9.06 -42.31 43.28
C ASP A 231 9.80 -43.45 42.58
N THR A 232 11.05 -43.70 43.01
CA THR A 232 11.79 -44.92 42.69
C THR A 232 12.69 -45.30 43.86
N THR A 233 12.08 -45.69 44.98
CA THR A 233 12.71 -46.56 45.99
C THR A 233 11.61 -47.38 46.62
N GLY A 234 11.59 -48.71 46.35
CA GLY A 234 10.74 -49.65 47.10
C GLY A 234 10.37 -50.92 46.34
N THR A 235 11.27 -51.95 46.47
CA THR A 235 11.05 -53.39 46.56
C THR A 235 10.17 -54.18 45.57
N PRO A 236 10.59 -55.36 45.10
CA PRO A 236 9.88 -56.23 44.19
C PRO A 236 8.91 -57.18 44.94
N ALA A 237 7.68 -57.26 44.52
CA ALA A 237 6.72 -58.29 44.93
C ALA A 237 5.91 -58.83 43.74
N THR A 238 5.92 -60.12 43.58
CA THR A 238 5.21 -61.16 42.84
C THR A 238 3.96 -60.81 42.03
N PRO A 239 3.70 -61.53 40.91
CA PRO A 239 2.62 -61.28 39.97
C PRO A 239 1.31 -61.97 40.44
N SER A 240 0.28 -61.15 40.62
CA SER A 240 -1.14 -61.59 40.68
C SER A 240 -1.91 -61.06 39.45
N LYS A 241 -2.54 -61.99 38.75
CA LYS A 241 -3.54 -61.72 37.71
C LYS A 241 -4.76 -61.10 38.40
N ASP A 242 -5.10 -59.88 38.02
CA ASP A 242 -6.47 -59.41 38.20
C ASP A 242 -6.88 -58.43 37.11
N ILE A 243 -8.12 -58.62 36.74
CA ILE A 243 -8.96 -58.05 35.71
C ILE A 243 -8.99 -56.51 35.77
N SER A 244 -8.53 -55.85 34.72
CA SER A 244 -8.64 -54.40 34.60
C SER A 244 -10.04 -53.98 34.16
N ILE A 245 -10.81 -53.49 35.08
CA ILE A 245 -12.00 -52.65 34.83
C ILE A 245 -11.53 -51.32 34.29
N GLY A 246 -11.95 -50.99 33.08
CA GLY A 246 -11.67 -49.73 32.42
C GLY A 246 -12.21 -48.53 33.18
N ILE A 247 -11.33 -47.74 33.79
CA ILE A 247 -11.68 -46.41 34.26
C ILE A 247 -11.61 -45.47 33.04
N ASN A 248 -12.77 -45.19 32.53
CA ASN A 248 -12.97 -44.08 31.55
C ASN A 248 -12.46 -42.81 32.21
N ARG A 249 -11.25 -42.38 31.81
CA ARG A 249 -10.76 -41.03 32.08
C ARG A 249 -11.64 -40.08 31.31
N CYS A 250 -12.58 -39.40 32.00
CA CYS A 250 -13.27 -38.27 31.49
C CYS A 250 -12.25 -37.24 31.00
N VAL A 251 -12.01 -37.22 29.73
CA VAL A 251 -11.29 -36.12 29.05
C VAL A 251 -12.33 -35.02 28.95
N ASP A 252 -12.16 -33.95 29.73
CA ASP A 252 -12.97 -32.73 29.63
C ASP A 252 -12.88 -32.20 28.20
N PRO A 253 -13.97 -32.17 27.43
CA PRO A 253 -13.96 -31.68 26.05
C PRO A 253 -13.73 -30.16 25.93
N LEU A 254 -13.71 -29.44 27.05
CA LEU A 254 -13.58 -27.99 27.10
C LEU A 254 -12.14 -27.47 27.25
N ALA A 255 -11.18 -28.32 27.61
CA ALA A 255 -9.78 -27.89 27.80
C ALA A 255 -8.94 -27.84 26.52
N ASP A 256 -9.39 -28.44 25.40
CA ASP A 256 -8.61 -28.55 24.15
C ASP A 256 -8.94 -27.48 23.10
N SER A 257 -9.89 -26.57 23.42
CA SER A 257 -10.40 -25.54 22.50
C SER A 257 -9.45 -24.35 22.30
N HIS A 258 -8.37 -24.20 23.07
CA HIS A 258 -7.49 -23.03 23.03
C HIS A 258 -6.05 -23.27 22.55
N ARG A 259 -5.71 -24.49 22.11
CA ARG A 259 -4.37 -24.71 21.52
C ARG A 259 -4.32 -24.14 20.11
N PRO A 260 -3.53 -23.07 19.85
CA PRO A 260 -3.31 -22.60 18.48
C PRO A 260 -2.62 -23.72 17.70
N THR A 261 -3.33 -24.34 16.75
CA THR A 261 -2.80 -25.40 15.91
C THR A 261 -1.58 -24.88 15.13
N LYS A 262 -0.63 -25.78 14.81
CA LYS A 262 0.57 -25.49 14.00
C LYS A 262 0.20 -24.70 12.72
N SER A 263 -0.98 -24.95 12.16
CA SER A 263 -1.59 -24.26 11.04
C SER A 263 -1.89 -22.78 11.33
N THR A 264 -2.45 -22.48 12.51
CA THR A 264 -2.77 -21.09 12.92
C THR A 264 -1.51 -20.25 13.07
N ARG A 265 -0.43 -20.85 13.60
CA ARG A 265 0.87 -20.20 13.78
C ARG A 265 1.56 -19.88 12.45
N LEU A 266 1.59 -20.83 11.51
CA LEU A 266 2.13 -20.63 10.16
C LEU A 266 1.37 -19.53 9.41
N ARG A 267 0.06 -19.48 9.58
CA ARG A 267 -0.80 -18.45 8.98
C ARG A 267 -0.51 -17.06 9.54
N SER A 268 -0.32 -16.94 10.86
CA SER A 268 0.04 -15.68 11.52
C SER A 268 1.40 -15.16 11.02
N MET A 269 2.41 -16.04 10.89
CA MET A 269 3.74 -15.65 10.38
C MET A 269 3.70 -15.20 8.91
N ARG A 270 2.89 -15.84 8.05
CA ARG A 270 2.70 -15.42 6.67
C ARG A 270 2.03 -14.05 6.58
N GLN A 271 1.05 -13.78 7.44
CA GLN A 271 0.39 -12.47 7.53
C GLN A 271 1.37 -11.36 7.94
N LEU A 272 2.24 -11.62 8.93
CA LEU A 272 3.27 -10.66 9.36
C LEU A 272 4.26 -10.34 8.23
N LYS A 273 4.71 -11.33 7.47
CA LYS A 273 5.59 -11.10 6.32
C LYS A 273 4.91 -10.23 5.25
N ALA A 274 3.66 -10.53 4.89
CA ALA A 274 2.90 -9.72 3.95
C ALA A 274 2.70 -8.27 4.44
N THR A 275 2.42 -8.08 5.74
CA THR A 275 2.28 -6.75 6.36
C THR A 275 3.58 -5.95 6.27
N LYS A 276 4.75 -6.61 6.52
CA LYS A 276 6.05 -5.94 6.40
C LYS A 276 6.33 -5.45 4.97
N THR A 277 6.05 -6.25 3.96
CA THR A 277 6.25 -5.87 2.55
C THR A 277 5.40 -4.64 2.18
N ILE A 278 4.13 -4.64 2.59
CA ILE A 278 3.23 -3.51 2.30
C ILE A 278 3.65 -2.25 3.08
N ALA A 279 4.14 -2.39 4.31
CA ALA A 279 4.67 -1.26 5.08
C ALA A 279 5.88 -0.61 4.40
N ILE A 280 6.74 -1.40 3.75
CA ILE A 280 7.88 -0.89 2.97
C ILE A 280 7.36 -0.10 1.75
N VAL A 281 6.40 -0.66 1.00
CA VAL A 281 5.80 0.02 -0.16
C VAL A 281 5.16 1.35 0.26
N LEU A 282 4.43 1.36 1.38
CA LEU A 282 3.85 2.58 1.94
C LEU A 282 4.92 3.60 2.35
N GLY A 283 6.01 3.15 2.99
CA GLY A 283 7.12 4.01 3.37
C GLY A 283 7.78 4.68 2.16
N VAL A 284 8.04 3.93 1.10
CA VAL A 284 8.57 4.45 -0.16
C VAL A 284 7.59 5.46 -0.78
N PHE A 285 6.30 5.15 -0.80
CA PHE A 285 5.27 6.05 -1.30
C PHE A 285 5.24 7.38 -0.54
N ILE A 286 5.23 7.35 0.79
CA ILE A 286 5.23 8.56 1.63
C ILE A 286 6.51 9.37 1.38
N PHE A 287 7.67 8.73 1.41
CA PHE A 287 8.95 9.41 1.21
C PHE A 287 9.03 10.10 -0.16
N SER A 288 8.44 9.50 -1.20
CA SER A 288 8.45 10.05 -2.56
C SER A 288 7.46 11.21 -2.74
N TRP A 289 6.24 11.09 -2.20
CA TRP A 289 5.15 12.02 -2.51
C TRP A 289 4.95 13.12 -1.47
N PHE A 290 5.21 12.84 -0.19
CA PHE A 290 4.98 13.82 0.88
C PHE A 290 5.78 15.12 0.68
N PRO A 291 7.10 15.09 0.39
CA PRO A 291 7.86 16.30 0.12
C PRO A 291 7.30 17.08 -1.08
N PHE A 292 6.91 16.38 -2.14
CA PHE A 292 6.34 17.00 -3.35
C PHE A 292 5.07 17.79 -3.02
N PHE A 293 4.09 17.19 -2.33
CA PHE A 293 2.84 17.87 -2.00
C PHE A 293 3.04 19.02 -1.01
N VAL A 294 3.93 18.86 -0.03
CA VAL A 294 4.26 19.95 0.91
C VAL A 294 4.89 21.11 0.18
N LEU A 295 5.91 20.88 -0.63
CA LEU A 295 6.56 21.93 -1.43
C LEU A 295 5.57 22.59 -2.39
N HIS A 296 4.76 21.79 -3.08
CA HIS A 296 3.79 22.32 -4.05
C HIS A 296 2.75 23.23 -3.39
N LEU A 297 2.24 22.87 -2.21
CA LEU A 297 1.37 23.73 -1.43
C LEU A 297 2.11 24.99 -0.94
N THR A 298 3.33 24.84 -0.42
CA THR A 298 4.10 25.98 0.07
C THR A 298 4.35 27.00 -1.05
N PHE A 299 4.76 26.54 -2.23
CA PHE A 299 4.95 27.42 -3.40
C PHE A 299 3.65 28.13 -3.85
N ASN A 300 2.49 27.47 -3.71
CA ASN A 300 1.21 28.08 -4.07
C ASN A 300 0.76 29.19 -3.12
N TYR A 301 1.16 29.14 -1.84
CA TYR A 301 0.70 30.08 -0.80
C TYR A 301 1.74 31.08 -0.34
N CYS A 302 3.01 30.75 -0.45
CA CYS A 302 4.11 31.59 -0.01
C CYS A 302 5.09 31.85 -1.18
N THR A 303 4.84 32.90 -1.93
CA THR A 303 5.71 33.34 -3.04
C THR A 303 7.08 33.83 -2.56
N ASP A 304 7.16 34.37 -1.32
CA ASP A 304 8.36 34.99 -0.75
C ASP A 304 9.19 34.03 0.11
N CYS A 305 8.69 32.83 0.41
CA CYS A 305 9.39 31.86 1.25
C CYS A 305 10.65 31.28 0.59
N PHE A 306 10.83 31.44 -0.72
CA PHE A 306 11.94 30.88 -1.50
C PHE A 306 12.63 31.91 -2.40
N SER A 307 12.49 33.21 -2.08
CA SER A 307 13.33 34.26 -2.69
C SER A 307 14.73 34.19 -2.08
N PHE A 308 15.57 33.33 -2.65
CA PHE A 308 17.02 33.34 -2.47
C PHE A 308 17.69 33.98 -3.69
#